data_16d4547f00ffd1811fe3f563edfcb71e
#
_entry.id   16d4547f00ffd1811fe3f563edfcb71e
#
_cell.length_a   1.000
_cell.length_b   1.000
_cell.length_c   1.000
_cell.angle_alpha   90.00
_cell.angle_beta   90.00
_cell.angle_gamma   90.00
#
_symmetry.space_group_name_H-M   'P 1'
#
loop_
_entity.id
_entity.type
_entity.pdbx_description
1 polymer ?
#
loop_
_entity_poly.entity_id
_entity_poly.type
_entity_poly.pdbx_seq_one_letter_code
_entity_poly.pdbx_strand_id
1 'polypeptide(L)'
;PGHVDFNYEVSRSLAACEGAILVVDASQGIEAQTLANTYLAVDHGLEILPVINKIDLPSAEPERIKKEIEDVIGIPADEAPLISAKTGLNVGEVLEQIVKYIPAPKGDREAPLKALIFDSYYDAYKGVIVYFRVVSGKLKTGDTVRMMATGADFEVVEIGRKQATSLSPCDVLEAGEVGYLAASIKTVSQARVGDTVTLAGNPASEPLPGYRAVKPVVFCGIYPADGAKYPDLREALEKLQLNDASLVFEPETSQALGFGFRCGFLGLLHMEIIEERLEREYNLDIITTAPSVQYKFELTNGQTVDVDNPTNYPDPATISSSLEPVSNVHIFSPSEYVGTIMQLCEERRGDYIDMKYLGDRVDIHYVLPTGEIVYDFFDALKSRTKGYASFDYEPDGYKKSNLVKLDVLIAGDSVDALSFIVFNDFAYNKARRIAEKLKEYIPRQLFEVPVQVAVGGKIIARETIKALRKDVLAKCYGGDISRKKKLLEKQKEGKKKMRRLGSVDVPKDAFMAVLKLDE
;
A
#
# COMPACT_ATOMS: atom_id res chain seq x y z
N PRO A 1 -6.26 -7.52 -10.32
CA PRO A 1 -6.24 -6.75 -9.08
C PRO A 1 -7.59 -6.04 -8.91
N GLY A 2 -8.18 -6.11 -7.72
CA GLY A 2 -9.49 -5.53 -7.41
C GLY A 2 -9.43 -4.61 -6.18
N HIS A 3 -8.25 -4.23 -5.71
CA HIS A 3 -8.05 -3.32 -4.60
C HIS A 3 -7.52 -1.98 -5.11
N VAL A 4 -7.94 -0.88 -4.48
CA VAL A 4 -7.58 0.49 -4.87
C VAL A 4 -6.06 0.73 -4.96
N ASP A 5 -5.28 0.11 -4.08
CA ASP A 5 -3.80 0.22 -4.08
C ASP A 5 -3.15 -0.27 -5.39
N PHE A 6 -3.86 -1.08 -6.19
CA PHE A 6 -3.35 -1.69 -7.41
C PHE A 6 -3.89 -1.10 -8.72
N ASN A 7 -4.45 0.10 -8.68
CA ASN A 7 -4.92 0.80 -9.89
C ASN A 7 -3.80 0.98 -10.92
N TYR A 8 -2.56 1.12 -10.45
CA TYR A 8 -1.38 1.21 -11.33
C TYR A 8 -1.13 -0.09 -12.11
N GLU A 9 -1.21 -1.26 -11.46
CA GLU A 9 -1.09 -2.57 -12.12
C GLU A 9 -2.22 -2.81 -13.10
N VAL A 10 -3.45 -2.39 -12.75
CA VAL A 10 -4.61 -2.47 -13.65
C VAL A 10 -4.33 -1.66 -14.91
N SER A 11 -3.96 -0.39 -14.79
CA SER A 11 -3.67 0.50 -15.93
C SER A 11 -2.57 -0.08 -16.84
N ARG A 12 -1.50 -0.65 -16.26
CA ARG A 12 -0.42 -1.30 -17.03
C ARG A 12 -0.92 -2.52 -17.81
N SER A 13 -1.74 -3.33 -17.18
CA SER A 13 -2.28 -4.54 -17.80
C SER A 13 -3.25 -4.19 -18.91
N LEU A 14 -4.12 -3.21 -18.70
CA LEU A 14 -5.10 -2.75 -19.72
C LEU A 14 -4.41 -2.21 -20.97
N ALA A 15 -3.30 -1.49 -20.84
CA ALA A 15 -2.54 -0.98 -21.99
C ALA A 15 -1.95 -2.09 -22.90
N ALA A 16 -1.89 -3.33 -22.42
CA ALA A 16 -1.43 -4.48 -23.18
C ALA A 16 -2.58 -5.30 -23.80
N CYS A 17 -3.83 -4.83 -23.72
CA CYS A 17 -5.03 -5.56 -24.13
C CYS A 17 -5.82 -4.82 -25.20
N GLU A 18 -6.64 -5.54 -25.97
CA GLU A 18 -7.66 -5.01 -26.89
C GLU A 18 -9.06 -5.05 -26.28
N GLY A 19 -9.27 -5.84 -25.26
CA GLY A 19 -10.53 -5.97 -24.56
C GLY A 19 -10.36 -6.42 -23.12
N ALA A 20 -11.42 -6.25 -22.34
CA ALA A 20 -11.48 -6.63 -20.93
C ALA A 20 -12.77 -7.39 -20.64
N ILE A 21 -12.68 -8.41 -19.80
CA ILE A 21 -13.85 -9.10 -19.25
C ILE A 21 -14.20 -8.42 -17.94
N LEU A 22 -15.41 -7.86 -17.87
CA LEU A 22 -15.98 -7.26 -16.67
C LEU A 22 -16.74 -8.34 -15.89
N VAL A 23 -16.10 -8.92 -14.88
CA VAL A 23 -16.70 -9.97 -14.06
C VAL A 23 -17.45 -9.36 -12.88
N VAL A 24 -18.77 -9.52 -12.84
CA VAL A 24 -19.64 -9.00 -11.78
C VAL A 24 -20.22 -10.15 -10.97
N ASP A 25 -20.26 -10.00 -9.65
CA ASP A 25 -20.85 -10.97 -8.73
C ASP A 25 -22.39 -10.92 -8.79
N ALA A 26 -23.01 -12.06 -9.06
CA ALA A 26 -24.48 -12.16 -9.18
C ALA A 26 -25.24 -11.84 -7.89
N SER A 27 -24.58 -11.82 -6.74
CA SER A 27 -25.19 -11.52 -5.43
C SER A 27 -24.88 -10.11 -4.93
N GLN A 28 -23.67 -9.59 -5.20
CA GLN A 28 -23.23 -8.30 -4.69
C GLN A 28 -23.43 -7.15 -5.69
N GLY A 29 -23.34 -7.44 -7.00
CA GLY A 29 -23.48 -6.44 -8.06
C GLY A 29 -22.23 -5.59 -8.25
N ILE A 30 -22.44 -4.33 -8.65
CA ILE A 30 -21.36 -3.39 -8.96
C ILE A 30 -20.79 -2.82 -7.67
N GLU A 31 -19.46 -2.84 -7.56
CA GLU A 31 -18.69 -2.23 -6.48
C GLU A 31 -17.88 -1.02 -7.00
N ALA A 32 -17.29 -0.21 -6.09
CA ALA A 32 -16.47 0.95 -6.45
C ALA A 32 -15.33 0.59 -7.41
N GLN A 33 -14.60 -0.49 -7.11
CA GLN A 33 -13.51 -0.98 -7.96
C GLN A 33 -14.01 -1.46 -9.34
N THR A 34 -15.22 -2.01 -9.40
CA THR A 34 -15.85 -2.40 -10.68
C THR A 34 -15.96 -1.19 -11.59
N LEU A 35 -16.49 -0.07 -11.06
CA LEU A 35 -16.64 1.17 -11.81
C LEU A 35 -15.29 1.79 -12.17
N ALA A 36 -14.40 1.97 -11.18
CA ALA A 36 -13.09 2.57 -11.40
C ALA A 36 -12.30 1.82 -12.48
N ASN A 37 -12.24 0.47 -12.40
CA ASN A 37 -11.55 -0.35 -13.38
C ASN A 37 -12.23 -0.33 -14.75
N THR A 38 -13.57 -0.23 -14.80
CA THR A 38 -14.32 -0.12 -16.06
C THR A 38 -14.01 1.21 -16.75
N TYR A 39 -14.00 2.33 -16.02
CA TYR A 39 -13.63 3.63 -16.60
C TYR A 39 -12.19 3.64 -17.11
N LEU A 40 -11.25 3.05 -16.37
CA LEU A 40 -9.88 2.87 -16.86
C LEU A 40 -9.83 2.08 -18.17
N ALA A 41 -10.63 1.00 -18.29
CA ALA A 41 -10.69 0.22 -19.52
C ALA A 41 -11.30 1.01 -20.69
N VAL A 42 -12.35 1.81 -20.43
CA VAL A 42 -12.96 2.72 -21.41
C VAL A 42 -11.95 3.79 -21.86
N ASP A 43 -11.21 4.40 -20.95
CA ASP A 43 -10.18 5.42 -21.26
C ASP A 43 -9.06 4.86 -22.12
N HIS A 44 -8.73 3.56 -21.97
CA HIS A 44 -7.81 2.85 -22.85
C HIS A 44 -8.42 2.40 -24.18
N GLY A 45 -9.72 2.65 -24.42
CA GLY A 45 -10.43 2.29 -25.65
C GLY A 45 -10.63 0.80 -25.84
N LEU A 46 -10.74 0.03 -24.74
CA LEU A 46 -10.92 -1.41 -24.77
C LEU A 46 -12.38 -1.79 -25.03
N GLU A 47 -12.60 -2.91 -25.73
CA GLU A 47 -13.90 -3.56 -25.79
C GLU A 47 -14.18 -4.26 -24.44
N ILE A 48 -15.33 -3.98 -23.83
CA ILE A 48 -15.67 -4.51 -22.51
C ILE A 48 -16.79 -5.55 -22.64
N LEU A 49 -16.50 -6.76 -22.17
CA LEU A 49 -17.41 -7.89 -22.20
C LEU A 49 -17.92 -8.18 -20.78
N PRO A 50 -19.19 -7.84 -20.43
CA PRO A 50 -19.74 -8.14 -19.12
C PRO A 50 -19.98 -9.64 -18.96
N VAL A 51 -19.68 -10.18 -17.77
CA VAL A 51 -19.87 -11.57 -17.38
C VAL A 51 -20.41 -11.61 -15.95
N ILE A 52 -21.50 -12.32 -15.70
CA ILE A 52 -22.10 -12.43 -14.38
C ILE A 52 -21.70 -13.77 -13.76
N ASN A 53 -20.94 -13.71 -12.69
CA ASN A 53 -20.35 -14.86 -12.00
C ASN A 53 -21.08 -15.18 -10.69
N LYS A 54 -20.81 -16.36 -10.15
CA LYS A 54 -21.36 -16.90 -8.90
C LYS A 54 -22.87 -17.17 -8.93
N ILE A 55 -23.40 -17.55 -10.09
CA ILE A 55 -24.83 -17.91 -10.23
C ILE A 55 -25.22 -19.18 -9.45
N ASP A 56 -24.24 -19.92 -8.93
CA ASP A 56 -24.43 -21.07 -8.05
C ASP A 56 -24.84 -20.69 -6.62
N LEU A 57 -24.74 -19.41 -6.24
CA LEU A 57 -25.15 -18.96 -4.92
C LEU A 57 -26.68 -18.83 -4.79
N PRO A 58 -27.27 -19.21 -3.63
CA PRO A 58 -28.72 -19.04 -3.40
C PRO A 58 -29.18 -17.58 -3.42
N SER A 59 -28.29 -16.63 -3.19
CA SER A 59 -28.53 -15.18 -3.22
C SER A 59 -28.29 -14.54 -4.58
N ALA A 60 -27.99 -15.32 -5.62
CA ALA A 60 -27.72 -14.80 -6.95
C ALA A 60 -28.98 -14.21 -7.60
N GLU A 61 -28.92 -12.99 -8.11
CA GLU A 61 -29.98 -12.26 -8.81
C GLU A 61 -29.50 -11.77 -10.19
N PRO A 62 -29.23 -12.66 -11.16
CA PRO A 62 -28.59 -12.31 -12.43
C PRO A 62 -29.33 -11.23 -13.21
N GLU A 63 -30.67 -11.28 -13.30
CA GLU A 63 -31.46 -10.31 -14.06
C GLU A 63 -31.42 -8.90 -13.45
N ARG A 64 -31.36 -8.81 -12.12
CA ARG A 64 -31.14 -7.54 -11.43
C ARG A 64 -29.75 -6.97 -11.78
N ILE A 65 -28.72 -7.82 -11.77
CA ILE A 65 -27.34 -7.40 -12.07
C ILE A 65 -27.15 -6.98 -13.52
N LYS A 66 -27.80 -7.64 -14.49
CA LYS A 66 -27.80 -7.18 -15.89
C LYS A 66 -28.29 -5.75 -16.00
N LYS A 67 -29.44 -5.47 -15.38
CA LYS A 67 -30.02 -4.13 -15.38
C LYS A 67 -29.12 -3.12 -14.64
N GLU A 68 -28.52 -3.51 -13.52
CA GLU A 68 -27.58 -2.66 -12.78
C GLU A 68 -26.36 -2.28 -13.64
N ILE A 69 -25.80 -3.21 -14.43
CA ILE A 69 -24.69 -2.95 -15.38
C ILE A 69 -25.13 -1.93 -16.44
N GLU A 70 -26.31 -2.09 -17.01
CA GLU A 70 -26.82 -1.15 -18.03
C GLU A 70 -27.11 0.23 -17.45
N ASP A 71 -27.79 0.30 -16.30
CA ASP A 71 -28.19 1.57 -15.69
C ASP A 71 -26.99 2.37 -15.11
N VAL A 72 -25.97 1.68 -14.56
CA VAL A 72 -24.86 2.32 -13.85
C VAL A 72 -23.63 2.52 -14.75
N ILE A 73 -23.30 1.53 -15.58
CA ILE A 73 -22.11 1.57 -16.43
C ILE A 73 -22.45 2.02 -17.85
N GLY A 74 -23.67 1.74 -18.31
CA GLY A 74 -24.10 2.07 -19.67
C GLY A 74 -23.65 1.05 -20.73
N ILE A 75 -23.27 -0.17 -20.32
CA ILE A 75 -22.86 -1.26 -21.22
C ILE A 75 -24.01 -2.26 -21.35
N PRO A 76 -24.44 -2.66 -22.58
CA PRO A 76 -25.46 -3.68 -22.75
C PRO A 76 -25.06 -4.99 -22.08
N ALA A 77 -25.94 -5.54 -21.26
CA ALA A 77 -25.70 -6.76 -20.50
C ALA A 77 -26.73 -7.88 -20.73
N ASP A 78 -27.69 -7.69 -21.64
CA ASP A 78 -28.72 -8.68 -21.93
C ASP A 78 -28.14 -10.05 -22.32
N GLU A 79 -27.09 -10.03 -23.17
CA GLU A 79 -26.41 -11.25 -23.65
C GLU A 79 -25.19 -11.64 -22.76
N ALA A 80 -25.03 -11.04 -21.57
CA ALA A 80 -23.92 -11.35 -20.68
C ALA A 80 -23.98 -12.82 -20.23
N PRO A 81 -22.88 -13.59 -20.37
CA PRO A 81 -22.83 -14.98 -19.92
C PRO A 81 -23.06 -15.08 -18.41
N LEU A 82 -23.94 -15.99 -18.03
CA LEU A 82 -24.23 -16.33 -16.64
C LEU A 82 -23.40 -17.55 -16.25
N ILE A 83 -22.38 -17.35 -15.41
CA ILE A 83 -21.36 -18.38 -15.13
C ILE A 83 -21.23 -18.69 -13.63
N SER A 84 -20.67 -19.85 -13.36
CA SER A 84 -20.01 -20.16 -12.09
C SER A 84 -18.58 -20.58 -12.36
N ALA A 85 -17.64 -19.71 -12.10
CA ALA A 85 -16.21 -20.02 -12.23
C ALA A 85 -15.79 -21.16 -11.26
N LYS A 86 -16.48 -21.28 -10.11
CA LYS A 86 -16.22 -22.34 -9.12
C LYS A 86 -16.58 -23.74 -9.66
N THR A 87 -17.69 -23.86 -10.36
CA THR A 87 -18.17 -25.15 -10.88
C THR A 87 -17.79 -25.39 -12.33
N GLY A 88 -17.31 -24.38 -13.05
CA GLY A 88 -17.04 -24.41 -14.48
C GLY A 88 -18.28 -24.23 -15.36
N LEU A 89 -19.45 -23.96 -14.78
CA LEU A 89 -20.71 -23.80 -15.50
C LEU A 89 -20.61 -22.61 -16.46
N ASN A 90 -20.94 -22.83 -17.74
CA ASN A 90 -21.02 -21.85 -18.83
C ASN A 90 -19.70 -21.07 -19.10
N VAL A 91 -18.55 -21.45 -18.53
CA VAL A 91 -17.27 -20.78 -18.78
C VAL A 91 -16.87 -20.85 -20.26
N GLY A 92 -17.26 -21.91 -20.98
CA GLY A 92 -17.03 -22.04 -22.42
C GLY A 92 -17.69 -20.92 -23.24
N GLU A 93 -18.87 -20.42 -22.83
CA GLU A 93 -19.57 -19.33 -23.51
C GLU A 93 -18.77 -18.01 -23.46
N VAL A 94 -18.06 -17.76 -22.35
CA VAL A 94 -17.19 -16.58 -22.23
C VAL A 94 -16.04 -16.64 -23.26
N LEU A 95 -15.45 -17.83 -23.46
CA LEU A 95 -14.38 -18.01 -24.45
C LEU A 95 -14.87 -17.79 -25.89
N GLU A 96 -16.07 -18.27 -26.21
CA GLU A 96 -16.71 -18.02 -27.51
C GLU A 96 -17.01 -16.53 -27.72
N GLN A 97 -17.51 -15.85 -26.69
CA GLN A 97 -17.77 -14.40 -26.76
C GLN A 97 -16.50 -13.58 -26.90
N ILE A 98 -15.41 -13.95 -26.25
CA ILE A 98 -14.09 -13.32 -26.43
C ILE A 98 -13.68 -13.35 -27.91
N VAL A 99 -13.77 -14.53 -28.55
CA VAL A 99 -13.40 -14.69 -29.96
C VAL A 99 -14.33 -13.91 -30.88
N LYS A 100 -15.60 -13.76 -30.51
CA LYS A 100 -16.62 -13.10 -31.34
C LYS A 100 -16.54 -11.57 -31.26
N TYR A 101 -16.31 -11.01 -30.08
CA TYR A 101 -16.49 -9.56 -29.83
C TYR A 101 -15.18 -8.81 -29.63
N ILE A 102 -14.14 -9.42 -29.03
CA ILE A 102 -12.89 -8.72 -28.80
C ILE A 102 -12.08 -8.66 -30.12
N PRO A 103 -11.71 -7.46 -30.59
CA PRO A 103 -10.97 -7.30 -31.83
C PRO A 103 -9.57 -7.93 -31.76
N ALA A 104 -9.09 -8.42 -32.88
CA ALA A 104 -7.70 -8.87 -32.98
C ALA A 104 -6.72 -7.69 -32.84
N PRO A 105 -5.52 -7.93 -32.30
CA PRO A 105 -4.49 -6.89 -32.17
C PRO A 105 -4.18 -6.23 -33.52
N LYS A 106 -4.04 -4.90 -33.51
CA LYS A 106 -3.68 -4.10 -34.67
C LYS A 106 -2.19 -3.75 -34.61
N GLY A 107 -1.54 -3.66 -35.76
CA GLY A 107 -0.14 -3.22 -35.85
C GLY A 107 0.45 -3.48 -37.23
N ASP A 108 1.42 -2.64 -37.63
CA ASP A 108 2.17 -2.81 -38.87
C ASP A 108 3.47 -3.55 -38.58
N ARG A 109 3.63 -4.75 -39.15
CA ARG A 109 4.80 -5.61 -38.96
C ARG A 109 6.05 -5.11 -39.68
N GLU A 110 5.91 -4.27 -40.70
CA GLU A 110 7.04 -3.73 -41.48
C GLU A 110 7.47 -2.34 -41.01
N ALA A 111 6.72 -1.73 -40.08
CA ALA A 111 7.10 -0.46 -39.44
C ALA A 111 8.30 -0.63 -38.49
N PRO A 112 8.99 0.46 -38.11
CA PRO A 112 10.00 0.41 -37.07
C PRO A 112 9.44 -0.19 -35.76
N LEU A 113 10.28 -0.98 -35.07
CA LEU A 113 9.90 -1.63 -33.80
C LEU A 113 9.51 -0.59 -32.77
N LYS A 114 8.31 -0.72 -32.23
CA LYS A 114 7.84 -0.09 -30.99
C LYS A 114 7.23 -1.17 -30.11
N ALA A 115 7.82 -1.41 -28.94
CA ALA A 115 7.26 -2.31 -27.97
C ALA A 115 7.18 -1.64 -26.60
N LEU A 116 6.03 -1.74 -25.93
CA LEU A 116 5.77 -1.13 -24.64
C LEU A 116 6.10 -2.12 -23.52
N ILE A 117 6.97 -1.74 -22.61
CA ILE A 117 7.27 -2.50 -21.40
C ILE A 117 6.12 -2.29 -20.42
N PHE A 118 5.43 -3.37 -20.03
CA PHE A 118 4.36 -3.29 -19.03
C PHE A 118 4.71 -3.96 -17.70
N ASP A 119 5.74 -4.83 -17.68
CA ASP A 119 6.21 -5.47 -16.46
C ASP A 119 7.66 -5.93 -16.59
N SER A 120 8.32 -6.21 -15.47
CA SER A 120 9.66 -6.81 -15.46
C SER A 120 9.86 -7.59 -14.15
N TYR A 121 10.73 -8.60 -14.19
CA TYR A 121 11.16 -9.28 -12.99
C TYR A 121 12.63 -9.72 -13.09
N TYR A 122 13.23 -9.95 -11.93
CA TYR A 122 14.59 -10.45 -11.85
C TYR A 122 14.61 -11.96 -11.70
N ASP A 123 15.30 -12.63 -12.61
CA ASP A 123 15.61 -14.05 -12.55
C ASP A 123 17.07 -14.25 -12.16
N ALA A 124 17.35 -15.12 -11.20
CA ALA A 124 18.71 -15.36 -10.71
C ALA A 124 19.68 -15.90 -11.78
N TYR A 125 19.16 -16.54 -12.83
CA TYR A 125 19.95 -17.15 -13.91
C TYR A 125 19.98 -16.32 -15.18
N LYS A 126 18.87 -15.67 -15.54
CA LYS A 126 18.71 -14.92 -16.80
C LYS A 126 18.88 -13.41 -16.62
N GLY A 127 19.00 -12.93 -15.39
CA GLY A 127 19.02 -11.49 -15.09
C GLY A 127 17.62 -10.87 -15.19
N VAL A 128 17.55 -9.61 -15.64
CA VAL A 128 16.26 -8.93 -15.80
C VAL A 128 15.52 -9.46 -17.02
N ILE A 129 14.33 -9.99 -16.79
CA ILE A 129 13.38 -10.39 -17.83
C ILE A 129 12.32 -9.29 -17.92
N VAL A 130 12.12 -8.78 -19.13
CA VAL A 130 11.19 -7.69 -19.43
C VAL A 130 10.00 -8.24 -20.18
N TYR A 131 8.79 -7.97 -19.68
CA TYR A 131 7.55 -8.25 -20.40
C TYR A 131 7.12 -7.03 -21.21
N PHE A 132 6.78 -7.26 -22.46
CA PHE A 132 6.42 -6.20 -23.38
C PHE A 132 5.34 -6.64 -24.37
N ARG A 133 4.64 -5.64 -24.90
CA ARG A 133 3.75 -5.79 -26.05
C ARG A 133 4.37 -5.14 -27.27
N VAL A 134 4.47 -5.87 -28.37
CA VAL A 134 4.88 -5.30 -29.67
C VAL A 134 3.70 -4.55 -30.27
N VAL A 135 3.81 -3.23 -30.40
CA VAL A 135 2.79 -2.37 -31.00
C VAL A 135 3.00 -2.27 -32.52
N SER A 136 4.25 -2.18 -32.96
CA SER A 136 4.61 -2.18 -34.38
C SER A 136 5.97 -2.83 -34.60
N GLY A 137 6.23 -3.28 -35.82
CA GLY A 137 7.48 -3.91 -36.20
C GLY A 137 7.59 -5.37 -35.75
N LYS A 138 8.83 -5.83 -35.66
CA LYS A 138 9.20 -7.19 -35.24
C LYS A 138 10.49 -7.17 -34.45
N LEU A 139 10.65 -8.11 -33.52
CA LEU A 139 11.84 -8.33 -32.70
C LEU A 139 12.32 -9.77 -32.86
N LYS A 140 13.63 -9.95 -32.97
CA LYS A 140 14.27 -11.27 -33.10
C LYS A 140 15.36 -11.45 -32.06
N THR A 141 15.66 -12.69 -31.73
CA THR A 141 16.85 -13.05 -30.97
C THR A 141 18.11 -12.57 -31.70
N GLY A 142 19.05 -11.95 -30.99
CA GLY A 142 20.28 -11.38 -31.54
C GLY A 142 20.15 -9.93 -32.02
N ASP A 143 18.94 -9.36 -32.04
CA ASP A 143 18.77 -7.93 -32.33
C ASP A 143 19.38 -7.08 -31.21
N THR A 144 19.91 -5.90 -31.58
CA THR A 144 20.27 -4.88 -30.58
C THR A 144 19.10 -3.92 -30.40
N VAL A 145 18.55 -3.90 -29.19
CA VAL A 145 17.42 -3.02 -28.81
C VAL A 145 17.90 -1.81 -28.04
N ARG A 146 17.18 -0.71 -28.18
CA ARG A 146 17.36 0.51 -27.41
C ARG A 146 16.16 0.78 -26.55
N MET A 147 16.39 1.06 -25.27
CA MET A 147 15.41 1.60 -24.33
C MET A 147 15.30 3.11 -24.57
N MET A 148 14.16 3.61 -25.02
CA MET A 148 14.06 5.01 -25.49
C MET A 148 14.17 6.04 -24.35
N ALA A 149 13.68 5.72 -23.13
CA ALA A 149 13.75 6.63 -21.99
C ALA A 149 15.15 6.75 -21.38
N THR A 150 15.92 5.65 -21.38
CA THR A 150 17.27 5.62 -20.78
C THR A 150 18.38 5.78 -21.81
N GLY A 151 18.09 5.52 -23.11
CA GLY A 151 19.07 5.49 -24.20
C GLY A 151 20.01 4.29 -24.15
N ALA A 152 19.77 3.32 -23.26
CA ALA A 152 20.62 2.15 -23.10
C ALA A 152 20.36 1.12 -24.20
N ASP A 153 21.44 0.57 -24.78
CA ASP A 153 21.39 -0.45 -25.83
C ASP A 153 21.74 -1.83 -25.24
N PHE A 154 20.98 -2.86 -25.64
CA PHE A 154 21.17 -4.25 -25.19
C PHE A 154 21.03 -5.22 -26.35
N GLU A 155 21.87 -6.25 -26.34
CA GLU A 155 21.69 -7.40 -27.23
C GLU A 155 20.65 -8.36 -26.63
N VAL A 156 19.68 -8.73 -27.44
CA VAL A 156 18.59 -9.67 -27.08
C VAL A 156 19.14 -11.08 -27.09
N VAL A 157 19.26 -11.68 -25.91
CA VAL A 157 19.75 -13.05 -25.73
C VAL A 157 18.64 -14.07 -26.02
N GLU A 158 17.44 -13.78 -25.55
CA GLU A 158 16.28 -14.67 -25.70
C GLU A 158 15.00 -13.84 -25.77
N ILE A 159 14.07 -14.23 -26.62
CA ILE A 159 12.68 -13.77 -26.64
C ILE A 159 11.73 -14.95 -26.62
N GLY A 160 10.51 -14.72 -26.17
CA GLY A 160 9.51 -15.78 -26.15
C GLY A 160 8.15 -15.30 -25.63
N ARG A 161 7.24 -16.26 -25.51
CA ARG A 161 5.89 -16.07 -24.99
C ARG A 161 5.76 -16.67 -23.60
N LYS A 162 5.01 -16.02 -22.73
CA LYS A 162 4.69 -16.57 -21.40
C LYS A 162 3.47 -17.49 -21.52
N GLN A 163 3.63 -18.72 -21.08
CA GLN A 163 2.53 -19.67 -20.86
C GLN A 163 2.10 -19.61 -19.38
N ALA A 164 1.05 -20.32 -19.00
CA ALA A 164 0.52 -20.31 -17.64
C ALA A 164 1.59 -20.65 -16.57
N THR A 165 2.49 -21.61 -16.87
CA THR A 165 3.47 -22.11 -15.90
C THR A 165 4.92 -22.01 -16.36
N SER A 166 5.18 -21.57 -17.60
CA SER A 166 6.53 -21.58 -18.18
C SER A 166 6.75 -20.45 -19.18
N LEU A 167 8.01 -20.15 -19.44
CA LEU A 167 8.44 -19.32 -20.56
C LEU A 167 8.72 -20.22 -21.78
N SER A 168 8.17 -19.85 -22.92
CA SER A 168 8.35 -20.58 -24.20
C SER A 168 9.15 -19.71 -25.17
N PRO A 169 10.45 -20.00 -25.38
CA PRO A 169 11.26 -19.25 -26.33
C PRO A 169 10.71 -19.33 -27.76
N CYS A 170 10.94 -18.27 -28.54
CA CYS A 170 10.61 -18.21 -29.95
C CYS A 170 11.66 -17.38 -30.71
N ASP A 171 11.68 -17.47 -32.03
CA ASP A 171 12.69 -16.79 -32.88
C ASP A 171 12.28 -15.34 -33.18
N VAL A 172 10.98 -15.05 -33.21
CA VAL A 172 10.44 -13.73 -33.57
C VAL A 172 9.17 -13.45 -32.82
N LEU A 173 9.00 -12.17 -32.43
CA LEU A 173 7.76 -11.58 -31.97
C LEU A 173 7.37 -10.43 -32.88
N GLU A 174 6.10 -10.38 -33.28
CA GLU A 174 5.58 -9.42 -34.26
C GLU A 174 4.51 -8.52 -33.66
N ALA A 175 4.17 -7.46 -34.38
CA ALA A 175 3.14 -6.51 -33.98
C ALA A 175 1.85 -7.20 -33.54
N GLY A 176 1.32 -6.80 -32.38
CA GLY A 176 0.15 -7.37 -31.69
C GLY A 176 0.49 -8.48 -30.68
N GLU A 177 1.71 -9.02 -30.69
CA GLU A 177 2.09 -10.07 -29.76
C GLU A 177 2.60 -9.53 -28.42
N VAL A 178 2.30 -10.27 -27.36
CA VAL A 178 2.83 -10.08 -26.01
C VAL A 178 3.88 -11.13 -25.74
N GLY A 179 5.05 -10.71 -25.26
CA GLY A 179 6.14 -11.61 -25.01
C GLY A 179 7.09 -11.12 -23.91
N TYR A 180 8.18 -11.84 -23.78
CA TYR A 180 9.29 -11.43 -22.91
C TYR A 180 10.59 -11.35 -23.71
N LEU A 181 11.51 -10.54 -23.21
CA LEU A 181 12.91 -10.55 -23.61
C LEU A 181 13.81 -10.72 -22.39
N ALA A 182 14.88 -11.50 -22.57
CA ALA A 182 16.03 -11.51 -21.70
C ALA A 182 17.21 -10.91 -22.47
N ALA A 183 17.74 -9.84 -21.92
CA ALA A 183 18.96 -9.20 -22.40
C ALA A 183 19.89 -9.07 -21.19
N SER A 184 21.19 -8.92 -21.42
CA SER A 184 22.15 -8.81 -20.31
C SER A 184 22.00 -7.50 -19.50
N ILE A 185 20.77 -7.20 -19.10
CA ILE A 185 20.41 -6.01 -18.31
C ILE A 185 20.81 -6.29 -16.87
N LYS A 186 21.76 -5.52 -16.36
CA LYS A 186 22.31 -5.72 -15.00
C LYS A 186 21.51 -4.99 -13.91
N THR A 187 20.84 -3.91 -14.28
CA THR A 187 20.07 -3.09 -13.34
C THR A 187 18.73 -2.71 -13.98
N VAL A 188 17.65 -2.82 -13.21
CA VAL A 188 16.29 -2.52 -13.69
C VAL A 188 16.08 -1.03 -13.95
N SER A 189 16.86 -0.17 -13.33
CA SER A 189 16.83 1.25 -13.69
C SER A 189 17.08 1.53 -15.19
N GLN A 190 17.64 0.54 -15.92
CA GLN A 190 17.90 0.60 -17.36
C GLN A 190 16.73 0.12 -18.23
N ALA A 191 15.75 -0.62 -17.66
CA ALA A 191 14.56 -1.12 -18.37
C ALA A 191 13.31 -0.83 -17.54
N ARG A 192 12.87 0.43 -17.58
CA ARG A 192 11.75 0.89 -16.76
C ARG A 192 10.42 0.46 -17.34
N VAL A 193 9.49 0.09 -16.49
CA VAL A 193 8.09 -0.12 -16.87
C VAL A 193 7.53 1.18 -17.48
N GLY A 194 6.84 1.06 -18.63
CA GLY A 194 6.36 2.20 -19.41
C GLY A 194 7.36 2.73 -20.44
N ASP A 195 8.59 2.21 -20.48
CA ASP A 195 9.54 2.57 -21.53
C ASP A 195 9.19 1.89 -22.87
N THR A 196 9.67 2.49 -23.94
CA THR A 196 9.54 1.96 -25.29
C THR A 196 10.83 1.28 -25.72
N VAL A 197 10.72 0.04 -26.15
CA VAL A 197 11.81 -0.70 -26.80
C VAL A 197 11.75 -0.50 -28.31
N THR A 198 12.90 -0.14 -28.92
CA THR A 198 13.05 -0.02 -30.37
C THR A 198 14.35 -0.69 -30.84
N LEU A 199 14.54 -0.90 -32.15
CA LEU A 199 15.80 -1.40 -32.68
C LEU A 199 16.85 -0.29 -32.70
N ALA A 200 18.04 -0.54 -32.18
CA ALA A 200 19.13 0.44 -32.19
C ALA A 200 19.58 0.83 -33.62
N GLY A 201 19.52 -0.11 -34.56
CA GLY A 201 19.88 0.12 -35.97
C GLY A 201 18.80 0.81 -36.82
N ASN A 202 17.54 0.78 -36.39
CA ASN A 202 16.40 1.47 -37.03
C ASN A 202 15.41 1.94 -35.97
N PRO A 203 15.78 2.98 -35.21
CA PRO A 203 14.97 3.43 -34.10
C PRO A 203 13.68 4.10 -34.55
N ALA A 204 12.61 3.90 -33.80
CA ALA A 204 11.37 4.64 -33.95
C ALA A 204 11.60 6.14 -33.65
N SER A 205 10.87 7.01 -34.34
CA SER A 205 10.99 8.47 -34.21
C SER A 205 10.46 8.99 -32.86
N GLU A 206 9.46 8.31 -32.29
CA GLU A 206 8.76 8.75 -31.09
C GLU A 206 8.48 7.55 -30.17
N PRO A 207 8.62 7.71 -28.84
CA PRO A 207 8.23 6.69 -27.90
C PRO A 207 6.71 6.50 -27.87
N LEU A 208 6.26 5.36 -27.37
CA LEU A 208 4.86 5.14 -27.03
C LEU A 208 4.50 5.98 -25.79
N PRO A 209 3.23 6.36 -25.62
CA PRO A 209 2.78 6.94 -24.36
C PRO A 209 3.11 5.99 -23.22
N GLY A 210 3.97 6.44 -22.31
CA GLY A 210 4.33 5.67 -21.12
C GLY A 210 3.28 5.78 -20.05
N TYR A 211 3.46 5.00 -18.96
CA TYR A 211 2.59 5.12 -17.79
C TYR A 211 2.90 6.38 -17.00
N ARG A 212 1.87 6.93 -16.36
CA ARG A 212 2.07 8.02 -15.39
C ARG A 212 2.89 7.49 -14.21
N ALA A 213 3.90 8.25 -13.79
CA ALA A 213 4.64 7.92 -12.57
C ALA A 213 3.68 8.01 -11.38
N VAL A 214 3.53 6.90 -10.66
CA VAL A 214 2.72 6.87 -9.44
C VAL A 214 3.58 7.35 -8.28
N LYS A 215 3.03 8.25 -7.48
CA LYS A 215 3.69 8.72 -6.27
C LYS A 215 3.23 7.88 -5.08
N PRO A 216 4.15 7.50 -4.20
CA PRO A 216 3.77 6.86 -2.94
C PRO A 216 2.80 7.73 -2.14
N VAL A 217 1.84 7.09 -1.50
CA VAL A 217 0.84 7.73 -0.63
C VAL A 217 1.14 7.44 0.84
N VAL A 218 1.68 6.26 1.12
CA VAL A 218 1.99 5.76 2.46
C VAL A 218 3.49 5.58 2.61
N PHE A 219 4.03 6.02 3.74
CA PHE A 219 5.45 5.92 4.06
C PHE A 219 5.64 5.25 5.41
N CYS A 220 6.56 4.28 5.51
CA CYS A 220 7.00 3.73 6.79
C CYS A 220 8.51 3.45 6.79
N GLY A 221 9.11 3.39 7.97
CA GLY A 221 10.48 2.90 8.15
C GLY A 221 10.46 1.38 8.28
N ILE A 222 11.35 0.68 7.57
CA ILE A 222 11.59 -0.76 7.69
C ILE A 222 13.00 -0.98 8.22
N TYR A 223 13.10 -1.70 9.34
CA TYR A 223 14.35 -1.95 10.04
C TYR A 223 14.53 -3.47 10.24
N PRO A 224 15.74 -4.01 10.10
CA PRO A 224 15.99 -5.40 10.47
C PRO A 224 15.96 -5.53 11.99
N ALA A 225 15.30 -6.57 12.52
CA ALA A 225 15.30 -6.85 13.97
C ALA A 225 16.73 -7.12 14.51
N ASP A 226 17.59 -7.70 13.66
CA ASP A 226 19.04 -7.80 13.90
C ASP A 226 19.77 -6.80 13.00
N GLY A 227 20.40 -5.78 13.59
CA GLY A 227 21.12 -4.74 12.85
C GLY A 227 22.26 -5.26 11.95
N ALA A 228 22.79 -6.46 12.22
CA ALA A 228 23.78 -7.11 11.35
C ALA A 228 23.21 -7.48 9.98
N LYS A 229 21.89 -7.62 9.85
CA LYS A 229 21.16 -7.94 8.61
C LYS A 229 20.78 -6.70 7.75
N TYR A 230 21.28 -5.51 8.09
CA TYR A 230 21.03 -4.31 7.26
C TYR A 230 21.45 -4.47 5.80
N PRO A 231 22.63 -5.06 5.47
CA PRO A 231 23.01 -5.30 4.08
C PRO A 231 22.05 -6.26 3.36
N ASP A 232 21.55 -7.30 4.06
CA ASP A 232 20.61 -8.28 3.50
C ASP A 232 19.26 -7.62 3.21
N LEU A 233 18.78 -6.75 4.11
CA LEU A 233 17.56 -5.98 3.91
C LEU A 233 17.68 -5.05 2.69
N ARG A 234 18.82 -4.39 2.52
CA ARG A 234 19.09 -3.55 1.36
C ARG A 234 18.98 -4.35 0.06
N GLU A 235 19.68 -5.49 0.00
CA GLU A 235 19.67 -6.36 -1.18
C GLU A 235 18.27 -6.89 -1.48
N ALA A 236 17.49 -7.25 -0.45
CA ALA A 236 16.11 -7.70 -0.60
C ALA A 236 15.21 -6.59 -1.15
N LEU A 237 15.29 -5.36 -0.63
CA LEU A 237 14.53 -4.22 -1.14
C LEU A 237 14.92 -3.86 -2.58
N GLU A 238 16.22 -3.87 -2.91
CA GLU A 238 16.69 -3.69 -4.29
C GLU A 238 16.09 -4.75 -5.23
N LYS A 239 16.04 -6.02 -4.84
CA LYS A 239 15.41 -7.10 -5.61
C LYS A 239 13.90 -6.95 -5.72
N LEU A 240 13.23 -6.56 -4.64
CA LEU A 240 11.78 -6.30 -4.68
C LEU A 240 11.43 -5.15 -5.61
N GLN A 241 12.19 -4.05 -5.56
CA GLN A 241 12.01 -2.90 -6.45
C GLN A 241 12.16 -3.26 -7.93
N LEU A 242 12.95 -4.31 -8.25
CA LEU A 242 13.06 -4.84 -9.60
C LEU A 242 11.73 -5.41 -10.11
N ASN A 243 10.97 -6.02 -9.21
CA ASN A 243 9.69 -6.65 -9.52
C ASN A 243 8.51 -5.69 -9.29
N ASP A 244 8.74 -4.61 -8.56
CA ASP A 244 7.73 -3.63 -8.19
C ASP A 244 8.27 -2.20 -8.37
N ALA A 245 8.00 -1.63 -9.54
CA ALA A 245 8.45 -0.28 -9.88
C ALA A 245 7.81 0.83 -9.04
N SER A 246 6.76 0.52 -8.27
CA SER A 246 6.08 1.47 -7.38
C SER A 246 6.73 1.56 -5.99
N LEU A 247 7.54 0.56 -5.60
CA LEU A 247 8.29 0.58 -4.35
C LEU A 247 9.44 1.60 -4.43
N VAL A 248 9.40 2.57 -3.55
CA VAL A 248 10.47 3.57 -3.38
C VAL A 248 11.07 3.40 -1.99
N PHE A 249 12.40 3.44 -1.88
CA PHE A 249 13.06 3.38 -0.60
C PHE A 249 14.36 4.18 -0.58
N GLU A 250 14.69 4.72 0.59
CA GLU A 250 15.92 5.45 0.85
C GLU A 250 16.48 5.08 2.24
N PRO A 251 17.83 5.16 2.44
CA PRO A 251 18.42 4.88 3.73
C PRO A 251 17.89 5.81 4.83
N GLU A 252 17.56 5.22 5.98
CA GLU A 252 17.09 5.93 7.16
C GLU A 252 17.82 5.43 8.41
N THR A 253 17.91 6.28 9.44
CA THR A 253 18.49 5.92 10.74
C THR A 253 17.56 6.34 11.86
N SER A 254 17.20 5.39 12.72
CA SER A 254 16.47 5.62 13.96
C SER A 254 17.40 5.50 15.16
N GLN A 255 17.22 6.34 16.17
CA GLN A 255 17.97 6.24 17.43
C GLN A 255 17.60 4.96 18.19
N ALA A 256 16.35 4.52 18.07
CA ALA A 256 15.83 3.32 18.75
C ALA A 256 16.13 2.03 17.98
N LEU A 257 16.06 2.03 16.64
CA LEU A 257 16.11 0.83 15.80
C LEU A 257 17.40 0.68 14.98
N GLY A 258 18.25 1.71 14.94
CA GLY A 258 19.51 1.72 14.18
C GLY A 258 19.29 2.03 12.69
N PHE A 259 20.05 1.33 11.82
CA PHE A 259 19.98 1.55 10.37
C PHE A 259 18.83 0.77 9.73
N GLY A 260 18.09 1.41 8.85
CA GLY A 260 16.98 0.87 8.11
C GLY A 260 16.71 1.65 6.81
N PHE A 261 15.49 1.56 6.32
CA PHE A 261 15.07 2.25 5.10
C PHE A 261 13.70 2.89 5.29
N ARG A 262 13.57 4.12 4.83
CA ARG A 262 12.29 4.78 4.63
C ARG A 262 11.71 4.29 3.32
N CYS A 263 10.56 3.63 3.36
CA CYS A 263 9.90 3.06 2.20
C CYS A 263 8.60 3.79 1.90
N GLY A 264 8.30 3.97 0.61
CA GLY A 264 7.07 4.54 0.12
C GLY A 264 6.25 3.52 -0.65
N PHE A 265 4.93 3.48 -0.40
CA PHE A 265 3.98 2.50 -0.89
C PHE A 265 2.75 3.17 -1.50
N LEU A 266 2.03 2.45 -2.35
CA LEU A 266 0.77 2.92 -2.95
C LEU A 266 -0.37 2.98 -1.95
N GLY A 267 -0.36 2.10 -0.93
CA GLY A 267 -1.33 2.00 0.14
C GLY A 267 -0.89 0.99 1.20
N LEU A 268 -1.78 0.69 2.16
CA LEU A 268 -1.47 -0.25 3.24
C LEU A 268 -1.30 -1.68 2.75
N LEU A 269 -2.19 -2.16 1.89
CA LEU A 269 -2.10 -3.53 1.37
C LEU A 269 -0.82 -3.75 0.58
N HIS A 270 -0.36 -2.74 -0.16
CA HIS A 270 0.95 -2.79 -0.82
C HIS A 270 2.09 -2.92 0.21
N MET A 271 2.04 -2.14 1.31
CA MET A 271 3.01 -2.23 2.40
C MET A 271 3.05 -3.63 3.02
N GLU A 272 1.89 -4.18 3.38
CA GLU A 272 1.76 -5.53 3.99
C GLU A 272 2.31 -6.62 3.07
N ILE A 273 2.05 -6.54 1.76
CA ILE A 273 2.61 -7.48 0.77
C ILE A 273 4.13 -7.43 0.74
N ILE A 274 4.71 -6.22 0.74
CA ILE A 274 6.18 -6.07 0.76
C ILE A 274 6.77 -6.61 2.06
N GLU A 275 6.15 -6.35 3.22
CA GLU A 275 6.55 -6.91 4.51
C GLU A 275 6.52 -8.45 4.49
N GLU A 276 5.41 -9.04 4.05
CA GLU A 276 5.27 -10.49 3.98
C GLU A 276 6.28 -11.12 3.01
N ARG A 277 6.58 -10.46 1.90
CA ARG A 277 7.61 -10.92 0.95
C ARG A 277 9.02 -10.86 1.55
N LEU A 278 9.37 -9.78 2.28
CA LEU A 278 10.65 -9.68 3.00
C LEU A 278 10.81 -10.82 4.02
N GLU A 279 9.75 -11.15 4.75
CA GLU A 279 9.77 -12.24 5.72
C GLU A 279 9.83 -13.62 5.05
N ARG A 280 9.00 -13.91 4.06
CA ARG A 280 8.88 -15.24 3.44
C ARG A 280 9.92 -15.55 2.38
N GLU A 281 10.20 -14.60 1.47
CA GLU A 281 11.13 -14.85 0.35
C GLU A 281 12.59 -14.66 0.75
N TYR A 282 12.85 -13.70 1.68
CA TYR A 282 14.21 -13.33 2.09
C TYR A 282 14.56 -13.75 3.50
N ASN A 283 13.61 -14.35 4.25
CA ASN A 283 13.79 -14.80 5.64
C ASN A 283 14.36 -13.69 6.55
N LEU A 284 13.86 -12.47 6.38
CA LEU A 284 14.22 -11.31 7.18
C LEU A 284 13.17 -11.08 8.25
N ASP A 285 13.61 -11.01 9.52
CA ASP A 285 12.77 -10.53 10.61
C ASP A 285 12.89 -9.00 10.64
N ILE A 286 11.78 -8.30 10.41
CA ILE A 286 11.74 -6.85 10.26
C ILE A 286 10.87 -6.20 11.32
N ILE A 287 11.16 -4.93 11.60
CA ILE A 287 10.35 -4.04 12.43
C ILE A 287 9.92 -2.87 11.54
N THR A 288 8.62 -2.61 11.48
CA THR A 288 8.05 -1.50 10.74
C THR A 288 7.60 -0.40 11.68
N THR A 289 7.82 0.85 11.29
CA THR A 289 7.29 2.01 12.01
C THR A 289 5.85 2.27 11.59
N ALA A 290 5.15 3.11 12.35
CA ALA A 290 3.80 3.52 11.97
C ALA A 290 3.77 4.11 10.55
N PRO A 291 2.82 3.69 9.70
CA PRO A 291 2.63 4.31 8.41
C PRO A 291 2.26 5.78 8.58
N SER A 292 2.74 6.61 7.69
CA SER A 292 2.47 8.04 7.67
C SER A 292 2.23 8.49 6.23
N VAL A 293 1.63 9.67 6.08
CA VAL A 293 1.47 10.33 4.78
C VAL A 293 2.46 11.48 4.67
N GLN A 294 2.64 12.03 3.47
CA GLN A 294 3.52 13.18 3.28
C GLN A 294 2.78 14.48 3.63
N TYR A 295 3.21 15.13 4.70
CA TYR A 295 2.71 16.44 5.12
C TYR A 295 3.56 17.57 4.51
N LYS A 296 3.01 18.78 4.46
CA LYS A 296 3.76 19.99 4.07
C LYS A 296 3.70 21.03 5.18
N PHE A 297 4.84 21.64 5.46
CA PHE A 297 4.95 22.71 6.44
C PHE A 297 5.51 23.97 5.77
N GLU A 298 4.71 25.03 5.81
CA GLU A 298 5.17 26.36 5.40
C GLU A 298 5.86 27.00 6.60
N LEU A 299 7.12 27.37 6.44
CA LEU A 299 7.91 28.00 7.50
C LEU A 299 7.79 29.53 7.45
N THR A 300 8.08 30.17 8.58
CA THR A 300 8.07 31.65 8.73
C THR A 300 9.06 32.34 7.80
N ASN A 301 10.06 31.63 7.29
CA ASN A 301 11.03 32.12 6.30
C ASN A 301 10.54 32.00 4.84
N GLY A 302 9.30 31.52 4.63
CA GLY A 302 8.70 31.33 3.30
C GLY A 302 9.07 30.02 2.58
N GLN A 303 9.86 29.15 3.21
CA GLN A 303 10.17 27.84 2.66
C GLN A 303 9.03 26.84 2.95
N THR A 304 8.77 25.93 2.02
CA THR A 304 7.90 24.77 2.23
C THR A 304 8.77 23.52 2.39
N VAL A 305 8.51 22.76 3.44
CA VAL A 305 9.20 21.50 3.74
C VAL A 305 8.21 20.36 3.66
N ASP A 306 8.57 19.34 2.88
CA ASP A 306 7.83 18.08 2.81
C ASP A 306 8.31 17.15 3.93
N VAL A 307 7.36 16.58 4.70
CA VAL A 307 7.66 15.73 5.85
C VAL A 307 6.82 14.45 5.76
N ASP A 308 7.46 13.36 5.46
CA ASP A 308 6.90 12.01 5.45
C ASP A 308 7.29 11.21 6.69
N ASN A 309 8.37 11.61 7.37
CA ASN A 309 8.84 11.04 8.62
C ASN A 309 8.57 12.01 9.79
N PRO A 310 7.84 11.59 10.84
CA PRO A 310 7.59 12.43 12.02
C PRO A 310 8.85 12.94 12.73
N THR A 311 10.00 12.27 12.57
CA THR A 311 11.28 12.73 13.15
C THR A 311 11.77 14.03 12.54
N ASN A 312 11.39 14.30 11.29
CA ASN A 312 11.74 15.50 10.52
C ASN A 312 10.74 16.66 10.74
N TYR A 313 9.82 16.52 11.71
CA TYR A 313 8.86 17.57 12.03
C TYR A 313 9.59 18.87 12.39
N PRO A 314 9.31 20.01 11.74
CA PRO A 314 9.99 21.28 12.01
C PRO A 314 9.75 21.78 13.43
N ASP A 315 10.64 22.67 13.90
CA ASP A 315 10.42 23.36 15.18
C ASP A 315 9.07 24.11 15.14
N PRO A 316 8.13 23.82 16.06
CA PRO A 316 6.81 24.46 16.10
C PRO A 316 6.87 26.00 16.03
N ALA A 317 7.91 26.62 16.58
CA ALA A 317 8.10 28.08 16.54
C ALA A 317 8.37 28.62 15.12
N THR A 318 8.82 27.78 14.21
CA THR A 318 9.14 28.16 12.82
C THR A 318 8.01 27.85 11.84
N ILE A 319 6.97 27.16 12.27
CA ILE A 319 5.83 26.78 11.41
C ILE A 319 4.87 27.96 11.29
N SER A 320 4.64 28.41 10.06
CA SER A 320 3.61 29.40 9.72
C SER A 320 2.26 28.72 9.44
N SER A 321 2.29 27.58 8.72
CA SER A 321 1.08 26.84 8.33
C SER A 321 1.46 25.38 8.11
N SER A 322 0.55 24.47 8.44
CA SER A 322 0.66 23.06 8.16
C SER A 322 -0.45 22.60 7.21
N LEU A 323 -0.08 21.70 6.28
CA LEU A 323 -0.98 21.15 5.27
C LEU A 323 -0.93 19.63 5.32
N GLU A 324 -2.10 19.00 5.29
CA GLU A 324 -2.24 17.57 5.17
C GLU A 324 -2.74 17.18 3.77
N PRO A 325 -2.31 16.03 3.22
CA PRO A 325 -2.83 15.53 1.96
C PRO A 325 -4.28 15.13 2.14
N VAL A 326 -5.08 15.39 1.10
CA VAL A 326 -6.49 15.00 1.04
C VAL A 326 -6.73 14.14 -0.19
N SER A 327 -7.77 13.33 -0.12
CA SER A 327 -8.19 12.46 -1.23
C SER A 327 -9.69 12.60 -1.48
N ASN A 328 -10.07 12.59 -2.76
CA ASN A 328 -11.44 12.39 -3.20
C ASN A 328 -11.80 10.93 -2.96
N VAL A 329 -12.90 10.69 -2.27
CA VAL A 329 -13.35 9.34 -1.89
C VAL A 329 -14.77 9.13 -2.41
N HIS A 330 -14.95 8.08 -3.20
CA HIS A 330 -16.24 7.58 -3.66
C HIS A 330 -16.60 6.31 -2.91
N ILE A 331 -17.74 6.31 -2.24
CA ILE A 331 -18.21 5.17 -1.43
C ILE A 331 -19.52 4.63 -2.03
N PHE A 332 -19.47 3.40 -2.51
CA PHE A 332 -20.63 2.69 -3.06
C PHE A 332 -21.24 1.77 -2.02
N SER A 333 -22.55 1.93 -1.77
CA SER A 333 -23.25 1.14 -0.76
C SER A 333 -24.74 1.05 -1.04
N PRO A 334 -25.45 0.02 -0.53
CA PRO A 334 -26.90 0.05 -0.43
C PRO A 334 -27.39 1.26 0.37
N SER A 335 -28.53 1.84 -0.01
CA SER A 335 -29.07 3.07 0.56
C SER A 335 -29.32 3.01 2.09
N GLU A 336 -29.54 1.81 2.63
CA GLU A 336 -29.76 1.61 4.08
C GLU A 336 -28.56 1.98 4.95
N TYR A 337 -27.32 1.98 4.39
CA TYR A 337 -26.10 2.30 5.14
C TYR A 337 -25.64 3.76 5.02
N VAL A 338 -26.34 4.60 4.24
CA VAL A 338 -25.95 6.00 3.99
C VAL A 338 -25.67 6.76 5.30
N GLY A 339 -26.59 6.69 6.28
CA GLY A 339 -26.42 7.40 7.55
C GLY A 339 -25.19 6.92 8.33
N THR A 340 -24.91 5.63 8.33
CA THR A 340 -23.75 5.02 9.01
C THR A 340 -22.43 5.44 8.33
N ILE A 341 -22.42 5.50 6.99
CA ILE A 341 -21.27 5.92 6.20
C ILE A 341 -20.98 7.41 6.41
N MET A 342 -22.02 8.26 6.36
CA MET A 342 -21.86 9.68 6.61
C MET A 342 -21.29 9.94 8.00
N GLN A 343 -21.78 9.24 9.03
CA GLN A 343 -21.22 9.33 10.37
C GLN A 343 -19.74 8.92 10.41
N LEU A 344 -19.37 7.83 9.75
CA LEU A 344 -17.95 7.41 9.67
C LEU A 344 -17.08 8.48 9.03
N CYS A 345 -17.52 9.06 7.90
CA CYS A 345 -16.78 10.11 7.21
C CYS A 345 -16.64 11.39 8.05
N GLU A 346 -17.68 11.78 8.79
CA GLU A 346 -17.63 12.91 9.73
C GLU A 346 -16.65 12.63 10.88
N GLU A 347 -16.66 11.43 11.47
CA GLU A 347 -15.69 11.01 12.49
C GLU A 347 -14.24 11.10 11.98
N ARG A 348 -14.03 10.93 10.65
CA ARG A 348 -12.73 11.03 9.95
C ARG A 348 -12.48 12.41 9.33
N ARG A 349 -13.17 13.44 9.76
CA ARG A 349 -13.01 14.85 9.30
C ARG A 349 -13.27 15.04 7.80
N GLY A 350 -14.16 14.22 7.23
CA GLY A 350 -14.53 14.30 5.82
C GLY A 350 -15.42 15.49 5.52
N ASP A 351 -15.13 16.15 4.40
CA ASP A 351 -15.99 17.17 3.82
C ASP A 351 -16.94 16.52 2.81
N TYR A 352 -18.24 16.55 3.06
CA TYR A 352 -19.25 16.04 2.13
C TYR A 352 -19.32 16.87 0.85
N ILE A 353 -19.31 16.21 -0.30
CA ILE A 353 -19.41 16.87 -1.61
C ILE A 353 -20.80 16.68 -2.20
N ASP A 354 -21.11 15.45 -2.59
CA ASP A 354 -22.40 15.10 -3.17
C ASP A 354 -22.75 13.62 -2.95
N MET A 355 -23.95 13.23 -3.39
CA MET A 355 -24.45 11.87 -3.32
C MET A 355 -25.33 11.61 -4.53
N LYS A 356 -25.13 10.47 -5.20
CA LYS A 356 -25.91 10.05 -6.37
C LYS A 356 -26.57 8.71 -6.12
N TYR A 357 -27.87 8.64 -6.36
CA TYR A 357 -28.61 7.38 -6.29
C TYR A 357 -28.50 6.65 -7.64
N LEU A 358 -28.09 5.40 -7.60
CA LEU A 358 -27.89 4.51 -8.73
C LEU A 358 -28.75 3.25 -8.50
N GLY A 359 -30.05 3.35 -8.79
CA GLY A 359 -31.01 2.32 -8.44
C GLY A 359 -31.14 2.16 -6.92
N ASP A 360 -30.86 0.95 -6.40
CA ASP A 360 -30.90 0.64 -4.96
C ASP A 360 -29.59 0.98 -4.24
N ARG A 361 -28.57 1.42 -4.98
CA ARG A 361 -27.26 1.82 -4.44
C ARG A 361 -27.07 3.33 -4.46
N VAL A 362 -26.07 3.76 -3.70
CA VAL A 362 -25.72 5.17 -3.59
C VAL A 362 -24.20 5.30 -3.74
N ASP A 363 -23.78 6.22 -4.58
CA ASP A 363 -22.40 6.74 -4.62
C ASP A 363 -22.35 7.98 -3.74
N ILE A 364 -21.56 7.93 -2.68
CA ILE A 364 -21.38 9.01 -1.72
C ILE A 364 -19.97 9.57 -1.89
N HIS A 365 -19.87 10.85 -2.21
CA HIS A 365 -18.62 11.52 -2.49
C HIS A 365 -18.19 12.42 -1.32
N TYR A 366 -16.97 12.19 -0.82
CA TYR A 366 -16.32 12.96 0.24
C TYR A 366 -14.89 13.35 -0.15
N VAL A 367 -14.41 14.45 0.43
CA VAL A 367 -12.98 14.73 0.54
C VAL A 367 -12.52 14.39 1.96
N LEU A 368 -11.62 13.42 2.08
CA LEU A 368 -11.10 12.94 3.36
C LEU A 368 -9.60 13.25 3.48
N PRO A 369 -9.09 13.59 4.67
CA PRO A 369 -7.65 13.58 4.90
C PRO A 369 -7.08 12.19 4.64
N THR A 370 -6.06 12.11 3.77
CA THR A 370 -5.47 10.82 3.37
C THR A 370 -4.96 10.01 4.56
N GLY A 371 -4.42 10.68 5.58
CA GLY A 371 -3.99 10.03 6.82
C GLY A 371 -5.11 9.33 7.59
N GLU A 372 -6.36 9.78 7.47
CA GLU A 372 -7.51 9.14 8.12
C GLU A 372 -8.03 7.93 7.31
N ILE A 373 -7.68 7.85 6.02
CA ILE A 373 -8.04 6.70 5.16
C ILE A 373 -7.08 5.54 5.39
N VAL A 374 -5.79 5.87 5.49
CA VAL A 374 -4.68 4.91 5.47
C VAL A 374 -4.71 3.94 6.66
N TYR A 375 -5.20 4.32 7.84
CA TYR A 375 -5.07 3.45 9.02
C TYR A 375 -6.11 2.32 9.07
N ASP A 376 -7.39 2.63 9.14
CA ASP A 376 -8.43 1.65 9.45
C ASP A 376 -9.78 1.94 8.79
N PHE A 377 -9.81 2.92 7.88
CA PHE A 377 -11.07 3.35 7.25
C PHE A 377 -11.77 2.20 6.50
N PHE A 378 -10.98 1.38 5.78
CA PHE A 378 -11.51 0.23 5.03
C PHE A 378 -12.21 -0.77 5.96
N ASP A 379 -11.54 -1.15 7.04
CA ASP A 379 -12.07 -2.13 8.00
C ASP A 379 -13.28 -1.58 8.75
N ALA A 380 -13.23 -0.30 9.16
CA ALA A 380 -14.35 0.38 9.78
C ALA A 380 -15.57 0.46 8.84
N LEU A 381 -15.33 0.79 7.57
CA LEU A 381 -16.39 0.85 6.55
C LEU A 381 -17.02 -0.53 6.34
N LYS A 382 -16.20 -1.56 6.11
CA LYS A 382 -16.67 -2.95 5.91
C LYS A 382 -17.42 -3.48 7.14
N SER A 383 -16.89 -3.25 8.33
CA SER A 383 -17.53 -3.68 9.58
C SER A 383 -18.90 -3.01 9.79
N ARG A 384 -18.99 -1.69 9.61
CA ARG A 384 -20.23 -0.92 9.82
C ARG A 384 -21.30 -1.19 8.77
N THR A 385 -20.90 -1.64 7.58
CA THR A 385 -21.81 -1.93 6.46
C THR A 385 -21.96 -3.43 6.18
N LYS A 386 -21.52 -4.31 7.10
CA LYS A 386 -21.57 -5.78 6.94
C LYS A 386 -20.91 -6.28 5.65
N GLY A 387 -19.90 -5.55 5.16
CA GLY A 387 -19.18 -5.87 3.93
C GLY A 387 -19.83 -5.37 2.63
N TYR A 388 -20.97 -4.70 2.69
CA TYR A 388 -21.69 -4.26 1.49
C TYR A 388 -21.16 -2.96 0.88
N ALA A 389 -20.47 -2.11 1.64
CA ALA A 389 -19.86 -0.91 1.09
C ALA A 389 -18.48 -1.20 0.52
N SER A 390 -18.17 -0.54 -0.57
CA SER A 390 -16.85 -0.45 -1.18
C SER A 390 -16.48 1.01 -1.36
N PHE A 391 -15.19 1.32 -1.46
CA PHE A 391 -14.75 2.68 -1.74
C PHE A 391 -13.54 2.68 -2.66
N ASP A 392 -13.38 3.79 -3.36
CA ASP A 392 -12.21 4.13 -4.13
C ASP A 392 -11.76 5.53 -3.75
N TYR A 393 -10.46 5.85 -3.87
CA TYR A 393 -9.95 7.16 -3.54
C TYR A 393 -8.81 7.59 -4.47
N GLU A 394 -8.77 8.89 -4.75
CA GLU A 394 -7.72 9.52 -5.54
C GLU A 394 -7.13 10.72 -4.78
N PRO A 395 -5.79 10.91 -4.80
CA PRO A 395 -5.18 12.09 -4.20
C PRO A 395 -5.72 13.39 -4.80
N ASP A 396 -6.14 14.35 -3.95
CA ASP A 396 -6.72 15.64 -4.33
C ASP A 396 -5.97 16.84 -3.74
N GLY A 397 -4.66 16.72 -3.64
CA GLY A 397 -3.82 17.81 -3.17
C GLY A 397 -3.71 17.94 -1.66
N TYR A 398 -3.74 19.18 -1.15
CA TYR A 398 -3.45 19.48 0.25
C TYR A 398 -4.43 20.49 0.84
N LYS A 399 -4.81 20.28 2.12
CA LYS A 399 -5.68 21.18 2.89
C LYS A 399 -4.92 21.69 4.12
N LYS A 400 -5.16 22.97 4.49
CA LYS A 400 -4.64 23.51 5.77
C LYS A 400 -5.23 22.77 6.95
N SER A 401 -4.35 22.37 7.88
CA SER A 401 -4.74 21.62 9.06
C SER A 401 -3.84 21.96 10.24
N ASN A 402 -4.38 21.89 11.46
CA ASN A 402 -3.62 22.12 12.68
C ASN A 402 -2.96 20.81 13.12
N LEU A 403 -1.74 20.57 12.67
CA LEU A 403 -0.99 19.34 12.91
C LEU A 403 0.00 19.50 14.06
N VAL A 404 0.12 18.46 14.88
CA VAL A 404 1.08 18.38 15.98
C VAL A 404 1.82 17.05 15.96
N LYS A 405 3.06 17.07 16.46
CA LYS A 405 3.84 15.85 16.66
C LYS A 405 3.58 15.26 18.03
N LEU A 406 3.31 13.96 18.08
CA LEU A 406 3.30 13.15 19.29
C LEU A 406 4.67 12.49 19.45
N ASP A 407 5.35 12.77 20.55
CA ASP A 407 6.58 12.11 20.95
C ASP A 407 6.29 11.08 22.03
N VAL A 408 6.69 9.82 21.80
CA VAL A 408 6.54 8.73 22.78
C VAL A 408 7.83 8.59 23.58
N LEU A 409 7.68 8.61 24.92
CA LEU A 409 8.81 8.45 25.84
C LEU A 409 8.60 7.18 26.69
N ILE A 410 9.59 6.31 26.72
CA ILE A 410 9.60 5.10 27.54
C ILE A 410 10.74 5.20 28.55
N ALA A 411 10.40 5.13 29.82
CA ALA A 411 11.33 5.36 30.94
C ALA A 411 12.00 6.75 30.97
N GLY A 412 11.51 7.69 30.17
CA GLY A 412 12.03 9.02 29.99
C GLY A 412 12.84 9.24 28.72
N ASP A 413 13.18 8.16 28.00
CA ASP A 413 13.89 8.22 26.72
C ASP A 413 12.88 8.29 25.57
N SER A 414 13.11 9.17 24.59
CA SER A 414 12.27 9.31 23.40
C SER A 414 12.51 8.14 22.44
N VAL A 415 11.43 7.55 21.96
CA VAL A 415 11.45 6.48 20.94
C VAL A 415 10.95 7.08 19.63
N ASP A 416 11.89 7.51 18.79
CA ASP A 416 11.62 8.19 17.53
C ASP A 416 10.76 7.37 16.57
N ALA A 417 10.95 6.06 16.52
CA ALA A 417 10.19 5.13 15.71
C ALA A 417 8.68 5.02 16.08
N LEU A 418 8.30 5.54 17.25
CA LEU A 418 6.92 5.61 17.74
C LEU A 418 6.36 7.04 17.73
N SER A 419 6.97 7.97 16.99
CA SER A 419 6.46 9.32 16.82
C SER A 419 5.38 9.39 15.73
N PHE A 420 4.39 10.30 15.91
CA PHE A 420 3.27 10.49 14.96
C PHE A 420 3.05 11.97 14.68
N ILE A 421 2.58 12.29 13.48
CA ILE A 421 1.98 13.58 13.17
C ILE A 421 0.47 13.37 13.13
N VAL A 422 -0.27 14.16 13.90
CA VAL A 422 -1.72 14.01 14.07
C VAL A 422 -2.42 15.36 14.06
N PHE A 423 -3.72 15.36 13.76
CA PHE A 423 -4.56 16.54 13.96
C PHE A 423 -4.66 16.86 15.45
N ASN A 424 -4.49 18.13 15.80
CA ASN A 424 -4.33 18.58 17.20
C ASN A 424 -5.51 18.15 18.11
N ASP A 425 -6.74 18.22 17.61
CA ASP A 425 -7.91 17.90 18.43
C ASP A 425 -8.00 16.40 18.76
N PHE A 426 -7.37 15.54 17.93
CA PHE A 426 -7.30 14.10 18.17
C PHE A 426 -6.06 13.69 18.99
N ALA A 427 -5.12 14.61 19.20
CA ALA A 427 -3.84 14.34 19.84
C ALA A 427 -3.97 13.68 21.22
N TYR A 428 -4.86 14.18 22.07
CA TYR A 428 -5.06 13.64 23.41
C TYR A 428 -5.60 12.20 23.40
N ASN A 429 -6.64 11.94 22.61
CA ASN A 429 -7.26 10.62 22.52
C ASN A 429 -6.28 9.59 21.95
N LYS A 430 -5.56 9.94 20.87
CA LYS A 430 -4.56 9.07 20.25
C LYS A 430 -3.39 8.82 21.20
N ALA A 431 -2.89 9.85 21.88
CA ALA A 431 -1.81 9.73 22.86
C ALA A 431 -2.18 8.78 24.02
N ARG A 432 -3.41 8.85 24.52
CA ARG A 432 -3.89 7.97 25.57
C ARG A 432 -3.94 6.51 25.11
N ARG A 433 -4.51 6.24 23.94
CA ARG A 433 -4.59 4.89 23.36
C ARG A 433 -3.21 4.29 23.12
N ILE A 434 -2.27 5.08 22.59
CA ILE A 434 -0.87 4.67 22.42
C ILE A 434 -0.26 4.25 23.76
N ALA A 435 -0.41 5.07 24.81
CA ALA A 435 0.15 4.79 26.12
C ALA A 435 -0.48 3.52 26.77
N GLU A 436 -1.79 3.32 26.61
CA GLU A 436 -2.51 2.14 27.08
C GLU A 436 -2.04 0.86 26.36
N LYS A 437 -1.96 0.88 25.02
CA LYS A 437 -1.46 -0.28 24.23
C LYS A 437 0.00 -0.60 24.56
N LEU A 438 0.89 0.37 24.59
CA LEU A 438 2.29 0.13 24.94
C LEU A 438 2.46 -0.46 26.35
N LYS A 439 1.62 -0.06 27.30
CA LYS A 439 1.62 -0.66 28.65
C LYS A 439 1.24 -2.13 28.65
N GLU A 440 0.39 -2.57 27.73
CA GLU A 440 -0.02 -4.00 27.60
C GLU A 440 1.10 -4.85 27.02
N TYR A 441 1.78 -4.36 25.98
CA TYR A 441 2.76 -5.14 25.21
C TYR A 441 4.19 -5.07 25.75
N ILE A 442 4.56 -3.98 26.44
CA ILE A 442 5.91 -3.90 27.05
C ILE A 442 5.93 -4.73 28.33
N PRO A 443 6.85 -5.72 28.44
CA PRO A 443 6.91 -6.59 29.59
C PRO A 443 7.36 -5.85 30.85
N ARG A 444 6.83 -6.29 32.00
CA ARG A 444 7.22 -5.73 33.30
C ARG A 444 8.70 -5.94 33.57
N GLN A 445 9.38 -4.86 33.91
CA GLN A 445 10.80 -4.87 34.29
C GLN A 445 10.96 -4.95 35.82
N LEU A 446 12.20 -5.08 36.30
CA LEU A 446 12.53 -5.04 37.74
C LEU A 446 12.33 -3.65 38.36
N PHE A 447 12.10 -2.64 37.54
CA PHE A 447 11.80 -1.25 37.92
C PHE A 447 10.50 -0.79 37.23
N GLU A 448 9.97 0.32 37.68
CA GLU A 448 8.78 0.96 37.12
C GLU A 448 9.12 1.67 35.81
N VAL A 449 8.37 1.37 34.73
CA VAL A 449 8.56 1.96 33.42
C VAL A 449 7.38 2.91 33.14
N PRO A 450 7.57 4.22 33.21
CA PRO A 450 6.60 5.17 32.73
C PRO A 450 6.60 5.19 31.21
N VAL A 451 5.41 5.06 30.60
CA VAL A 451 5.12 5.32 29.19
C VAL A 451 4.43 6.66 29.12
N GLN A 452 4.99 7.58 28.39
CA GLN A 452 4.51 8.96 28.31
C GLN A 452 4.39 9.38 26.85
N VAL A 453 3.39 10.19 26.53
CA VAL A 453 3.25 10.79 25.20
C VAL A 453 3.15 12.31 25.38
N ALA A 454 3.96 13.01 24.60
CA ALA A 454 4.10 14.46 24.71
C ALA A 454 3.83 15.17 23.39
N VAL A 455 3.39 16.41 23.45
CA VAL A 455 3.29 17.39 22.35
C VAL A 455 4.14 18.60 22.70
N GLY A 456 5.13 18.93 21.85
CA GLY A 456 6.02 20.07 22.11
C GLY A 456 6.71 20.02 23.47
N GLY A 457 7.07 18.82 23.95
CA GLY A 457 7.70 18.60 25.27
C GLY A 457 6.71 18.54 26.45
N LYS A 458 5.43 18.88 26.27
CA LYS A 458 4.40 18.78 27.31
C LYS A 458 3.76 17.40 27.29
N ILE A 459 3.86 16.65 28.38
CA ILE A 459 3.22 15.34 28.54
C ILE A 459 1.70 15.51 28.59
N ILE A 460 0.99 14.88 27.65
CA ILE A 460 -0.47 14.89 27.55
C ILE A 460 -1.10 13.55 27.94
N ALA A 461 -0.36 12.43 27.84
CA ALA A 461 -0.82 11.13 28.32
C ALA A 461 0.31 10.41 29.06
N ARG A 462 -0.06 9.62 30.08
CA ARG A 462 0.90 8.85 30.85
C ARG A 462 0.26 7.56 31.38
N GLU A 463 0.94 6.47 31.14
CA GLU A 463 0.67 5.17 31.77
C GLU A 463 1.93 4.65 32.47
N THR A 464 1.76 3.72 33.38
CA THR A 464 2.88 3.20 34.16
C THR A 464 2.84 1.68 34.22
N ILE A 465 3.91 1.04 33.75
CA ILE A 465 4.12 -0.40 33.87
C ILE A 465 4.74 -0.66 35.23
N LYS A 466 4.00 -1.36 36.09
CA LYS A 466 4.45 -1.66 37.46
C LYS A 466 5.63 -2.62 37.45
N ALA A 467 6.63 -2.34 38.30
CA ALA A 467 7.77 -3.23 38.47
C ALA A 467 7.38 -4.64 38.92
N LEU A 468 8.12 -5.64 38.46
CA LEU A 468 8.06 -6.98 39.02
C LEU A 468 8.37 -6.90 40.53
N ARG A 469 7.49 -7.46 41.36
CA ARG A 469 7.70 -7.55 42.80
C ARG A 469 8.25 -8.94 43.14
N LYS A 470 9.47 -8.97 43.65
CA LYS A 470 9.96 -10.11 44.39
C LYS A 470 9.43 -9.98 45.81
N ASP A 471 8.73 -10.98 46.33
CA ASP A 471 8.28 -10.99 47.73
C ASP A 471 9.49 -11.19 48.64
N VAL A 472 10.09 -10.06 49.04
CA VAL A 472 11.26 -10.05 49.93
C VAL A 472 10.88 -10.33 51.37
N LEU A 473 9.55 -10.37 51.66
CA LEU A 473 9.00 -10.63 53.00
C LEU A 473 8.59 -12.08 53.20
N ALA A 474 8.52 -12.90 52.16
CA ALA A 474 8.10 -14.32 52.22
C ALA A 474 8.92 -15.16 53.21
N LYS A 475 10.18 -14.77 53.46
CA LYS A 475 11.08 -15.45 54.42
C LYS A 475 11.14 -14.75 55.79
N CYS A 476 10.33 -13.72 56.03
CA CYS A 476 10.30 -13.02 57.32
C CYS A 476 9.23 -13.64 58.24
N TYR A 477 9.61 -14.65 58.99
CA TYR A 477 8.83 -15.22 60.09
C TYR A 477 8.92 -14.29 61.29
N GLY A 478 7.77 -13.85 61.82
CA GLY A 478 7.68 -13.05 63.05
C GLY A 478 7.43 -11.53 62.83
N GLY A 479 6.99 -10.86 63.89
CA GLY A 479 6.47 -9.49 63.89
C GLY A 479 7.53 -8.36 63.80
N ASP A 480 8.76 -8.59 63.39
CA ASP A 480 9.78 -7.55 63.30
C ASP A 480 9.49 -6.55 62.17
N ILE A 481 8.75 -5.50 62.54
CA ILE A 481 8.34 -4.40 61.66
C ILE A 481 9.56 -3.63 61.11
N SER A 482 10.60 -3.48 61.94
CA SER A 482 11.81 -2.70 61.57
C SER A 482 12.59 -3.42 60.46
N ARG A 483 12.74 -4.74 60.53
CA ARG A 483 13.38 -5.56 59.51
C ARG A 483 12.59 -5.55 58.20
N LYS A 484 11.25 -5.63 58.28
CA LYS A 484 10.37 -5.55 57.10
C LYS A 484 10.51 -4.20 56.40
N LYS A 485 10.49 -3.08 57.13
CA LYS A 485 10.72 -1.73 56.58
C LYS A 485 12.07 -1.60 55.90
N LYS A 486 13.15 -2.08 56.54
CA LYS A 486 14.52 -2.01 56.01
C LYS A 486 14.70 -2.84 54.74
N LEU A 487 14.05 -3.98 54.62
CA LEU A 487 14.06 -4.82 53.40
C LEU A 487 13.29 -4.14 52.24
N LEU A 488 12.15 -3.53 52.54
CA LEU A 488 11.37 -2.76 51.55
C LEU A 488 12.13 -1.50 51.06
N GLU A 489 12.82 -0.81 51.97
CA GLU A 489 13.67 0.35 51.60
C GLU A 489 14.85 -0.08 50.71
N LYS A 490 15.57 -1.14 51.05
CA LYS A 490 16.63 -1.69 50.21
C LYS A 490 16.12 -2.11 48.83
N GLN A 491 14.93 -2.71 48.76
CA GLN A 491 14.30 -3.06 47.50
C GLN A 491 13.97 -1.81 46.67
N LYS A 492 13.47 -0.74 47.30
CA LYS A 492 13.15 0.55 46.68
C LYS A 492 14.43 1.24 46.15
N GLU A 493 15.51 1.22 46.93
CA GLU A 493 16.81 1.78 46.50
C GLU A 493 17.43 0.97 45.35
N GLY A 494 17.37 -0.37 45.44
CA GLY A 494 17.82 -1.25 44.35
C GLY A 494 17.07 -1.00 43.03
N LYS A 495 15.74 -0.83 43.09
CA LYS A 495 14.93 -0.47 41.92
C LYS A 495 15.29 0.90 41.35
N LYS A 496 15.56 1.90 42.23
CA LYS A 496 16.00 3.23 41.82
C LYS A 496 17.36 3.21 41.11
N LYS A 497 18.26 2.34 41.57
CA LYS A 497 19.57 2.15 40.95
C LYS A 497 19.48 1.42 39.60
N MET A 498 18.64 0.40 39.49
CA MET A 498 18.38 -0.33 38.24
C MET A 498 17.74 0.56 37.18
N ARG A 499 16.83 1.47 37.56
CA ARG A 499 16.23 2.45 36.65
C ARG A 499 17.25 3.42 36.02
N ARG A 500 18.37 3.70 36.71
CA ARG A 500 19.46 4.57 36.20
C ARG A 500 20.41 3.85 35.24
N LEU A 501 20.40 2.52 35.22
CA LEU A 501 21.37 1.70 34.48
C LEU A 501 20.72 0.83 33.40
N GLY A 502 19.39 0.70 33.40
CA GLY A 502 18.68 -0.20 32.48
C GLY A 502 18.07 0.55 31.31
N SER A 503 18.41 0.17 30.11
CA SER A 503 17.61 0.44 28.91
C SER A 503 16.37 -0.46 28.94
N VAL A 504 15.25 0.08 28.49
CA VAL A 504 14.02 -0.71 28.31
C VAL A 504 14.02 -1.24 26.87
N ASP A 505 14.06 -2.55 26.75
CA ASP A 505 13.90 -3.20 25.46
C ASP A 505 12.42 -3.18 25.08
N VAL A 506 12.11 -2.60 23.92
CA VAL A 506 10.75 -2.50 23.37
C VAL A 506 10.58 -3.64 22.37
N PRO A 507 9.74 -4.65 22.68
CA PRO A 507 9.55 -5.79 21.79
C PRO A 507 8.87 -5.38 20.48
N LYS A 508 9.13 -6.15 19.39
CA LYS A 508 8.50 -5.96 18.06
C LYS A 508 6.97 -5.84 18.17
N ASP A 509 6.35 -6.67 18.99
CA ASP A 509 4.90 -6.67 19.19
C ASP A 509 4.35 -5.34 19.72
N ALA A 510 5.15 -4.58 20.48
CA ALA A 510 4.75 -3.26 20.96
C ALA A 510 4.69 -2.22 19.84
N PHE A 511 5.59 -2.29 18.84
CA PHE A 511 5.51 -1.45 17.63
C PHE A 511 4.28 -1.82 16.82
N MET A 512 4.06 -3.11 16.57
CA MET A 512 2.89 -3.61 15.83
C MET A 512 1.56 -3.27 16.51
N ALA A 513 1.50 -3.34 17.85
CA ALA A 513 0.29 -3.01 18.60
C ALA A 513 -0.12 -1.54 18.49
N VAL A 514 0.85 -0.63 18.34
CA VAL A 514 0.57 0.79 18.14
C VAL A 514 0.06 1.09 16.73
N LEU A 515 0.35 0.22 15.74
CA LEU A 515 -0.19 0.32 14.38
C LEU A 515 -1.69 -0.02 14.35
N LYS A 516 -2.14 -0.94 15.21
CA LYS A 516 -3.51 -1.45 15.31
C LYS A 516 -4.27 -0.82 16.48
N LEU A 517 -4.21 0.51 16.60
CA LEU A 517 -4.86 1.23 17.71
C LEU A 517 -6.38 1.16 17.69
N ASP A 518 -6.97 0.92 16.53
CA ASP A 518 -8.41 1.01 16.32
C ASP A 518 -9.10 -0.36 16.22
N GLU A 519 -8.33 -1.45 16.29
CA GLU A 519 -8.82 -2.79 16.57
C GLU A 519 -8.96 -2.96 18.11
#